data_484916ff5284bb89265e1137c45a9d4e
#
_entry.id   484916ff5284bb89265e1137c45a9d4e
#
_cell.length_a   1.000
_cell.length_b   1.000
_cell.length_c   1.000
_cell.angle_alpha   90.00
_cell.angle_beta   90.00
_cell.angle_gamma   90.00
#
_symmetry.space_group_name_H-M   'P 1'
#
loop_
_entity.id
_entity.type
_entity.pdbx_description
1 polymer ?
#
loop_
_entity_poly.entity_id
_entity_poly.type
_entity_poly.pdbx_seq_one_letter_code
_entity_poly.pdbx_strand_id
1 'polypeptide(L)'
;MVAPSLVEKQFNLISEHTPFIVSEEAQKLHGNLFIGDLHADSTLWDRNLSNQHNYGHIDIPRLQKGNVALQMFTTVSKVPQGLNYDRNETSANDSITALAVIQGWPIKTWNNLTERVIHQAKKIQHIAKKDSDNFMLILSQSDLDKFINKRRSNPTLVGGLIGTEGSHALEGNLDNIQRLYSEGFRMMSLQHFFDNKLGGSLHGTTGQGLTKFGQEAIKEMLRLEIIIDISHSSENVVKDVLKLTTQPLLISHTGFNGHCPSPRNIDDSLMKEIAASGGLIGIGYWDAAVCGNTPRDVASAIQFGIKLVGAEHVALGSDFDGAVLSGFDTSELIALTHELLEAGIEEPQIRLVMGENLLHFFERSLPKN
;
A
#
# COMPACT_ATOMS: atom_id res chain seq x y z
N MET A 1 -6.10 -7.27 30.70
CA MET A 1 -5.66 -6.64 29.44
C MET A 1 -5.82 -7.68 28.34
N VAL A 2 -6.48 -7.32 27.25
CA VAL A 2 -6.54 -8.18 26.05
C VAL A 2 -5.14 -8.15 25.41
N ALA A 3 -4.59 -9.33 25.11
CA ALA A 3 -3.27 -9.37 24.46
C ALA A 3 -3.36 -8.71 23.06
N PRO A 4 -2.44 -7.83 22.66
CA PRO A 4 -2.48 -7.14 21.36
C PRO A 4 -2.69 -8.09 20.16
N SER A 5 -2.07 -9.26 20.21
CA SER A 5 -2.22 -10.31 19.19
C SER A 5 -3.65 -10.85 19.04
N LEU A 6 -4.46 -10.81 20.09
CA LEU A 6 -5.87 -11.23 20.00
C LEU A 6 -6.72 -10.21 19.23
N VAL A 7 -6.36 -8.95 19.29
CA VAL A 7 -7.03 -7.90 18.51
C VAL A 7 -6.71 -8.08 17.03
N GLU A 8 -5.44 -8.20 16.67
CA GLU A 8 -5.03 -8.38 15.27
C GLU A 8 -5.68 -9.61 14.62
N LYS A 9 -5.73 -10.74 15.33
CA LYS A 9 -6.35 -11.99 14.86
C LYS A 9 -7.85 -11.86 14.50
N GLN A 10 -8.52 -10.79 14.91
CA GLN A 10 -9.92 -10.53 14.58
C GLN A 10 -10.09 -9.69 13.31
N PHE A 11 -9.04 -9.01 12.87
CA PHE A 11 -9.08 -8.07 11.75
C PHE A 11 -8.36 -8.58 10.49
N ASN A 12 -7.17 -9.15 10.65
CA ASN A 12 -6.36 -9.63 9.53
C ASN A 12 -6.60 -11.13 9.32
N LEU A 13 -7.74 -11.43 8.73
CA LEU A 13 -8.20 -12.80 8.56
C LEU A 13 -7.82 -13.33 7.18
N ILE A 14 -7.48 -14.63 7.15
CA ILE A 14 -7.35 -15.40 5.92
C ILE A 14 -8.54 -16.37 5.86
N SER A 15 -9.27 -16.38 4.74
CA SER A 15 -10.36 -17.33 4.52
C SER A 15 -9.81 -18.76 4.56
N GLU A 16 -10.53 -19.65 5.22
CA GLU A 16 -10.16 -21.08 5.18
C GLU A 16 -10.24 -21.60 3.75
N HIS A 17 -9.18 -22.23 3.29
CA HIS A 17 -9.11 -22.83 1.95
C HIS A 17 -8.26 -24.10 1.96
N THR A 18 -8.48 -24.98 0.98
CA THR A 18 -7.57 -26.08 0.69
C THR A 18 -6.29 -25.53 0.04
N PRO A 19 -5.14 -26.20 0.16
CA PRO A 19 -3.92 -25.76 -0.52
C PRO A 19 -4.17 -25.53 -2.02
N PHE A 20 -3.66 -24.41 -2.52
CA PHE A 20 -3.78 -24.05 -3.93
C PHE A 20 -3.04 -25.03 -4.81
N ILE A 21 -3.68 -25.46 -5.90
CA ILE A 21 -3.04 -26.24 -6.95
C ILE A 21 -2.31 -25.27 -7.86
N VAL A 22 -1.01 -25.47 -8.01
CA VAL A 22 -0.14 -24.57 -8.80
C VAL A 22 0.59 -25.40 -9.86
N SER A 23 0.50 -25.00 -11.13
CA SER A 23 1.18 -25.66 -12.25
C SER A 23 2.70 -25.53 -12.15
N GLU A 24 3.43 -26.45 -12.77
CA GLU A 24 4.90 -26.38 -12.88
C GLU A 24 5.35 -25.12 -13.62
N GLU A 25 4.59 -24.68 -14.62
CA GLU A 25 4.84 -23.42 -15.34
C GLU A 25 4.77 -22.22 -14.41
N ALA A 26 3.72 -22.13 -13.58
CA ALA A 26 3.56 -21.06 -12.60
C ALA A 26 4.69 -21.09 -11.55
N GLN A 27 5.11 -22.27 -11.09
CA GLN A 27 6.23 -22.41 -10.16
C GLN A 27 7.53 -21.86 -10.75
N LYS A 28 7.82 -22.25 -12.00
CA LYS A 28 9.02 -21.80 -12.72
C LYS A 28 8.98 -20.29 -12.98
N LEU A 29 7.85 -19.76 -13.44
CA LEU A 29 7.69 -18.33 -13.69
C LEU A 29 7.85 -17.55 -12.37
N HIS A 30 7.08 -17.91 -11.33
CA HIS A 30 7.07 -17.22 -10.04
C HIS A 30 8.47 -17.12 -9.42
N GLY A 31 9.27 -18.19 -9.48
CA GLY A 31 10.64 -18.19 -8.98
C GLY A 31 11.59 -17.25 -9.72
N ASN A 32 11.22 -16.78 -10.93
CA ASN A 32 11.99 -15.86 -11.75
C ASN A 32 11.41 -14.43 -11.80
N LEU A 33 10.31 -14.17 -11.09
CA LEU A 33 9.71 -12.84 -11.02
C LEU A 33 10.47 -11.94 -10.04
N PHE A 34 10.50 -10.65 -10.36
CA PHE A 34 10.74 -9.60 -9.38
C PHE A 34 9.37 -9.16 -8.86
N ILE A 35 9.03 -9.50 -7.62
CA ILE A 35 7.69 -9.23 -7.07
C ILE A 35 7.76 -8.03 -6.15
N GLY A 36 6.79 -7.11 -6.29
CA GLY A 36 6.66 -5.95 -5.44
C GLY A 36 5.20 -5.65 -5.10
N ASP A 37 4.97 -5.16 -3.89
CA ASP A 37 3.65 -4.78 -3.39
C ASP A 37 3.64 -3.35 -2.85
N LEU A 38 2.64 -2.58 -3.25
CA LEU A 38 2.55 -1.13 -3.02
C LEU A 38 1.90 -0.76 -1.69
N HIS A 39 1.30 -1.72 -0.94
CA HIS A 39 0.57 -1.37 0.27
C HIS A 39 0.44 -2.53 1.25
N ALA A 40 0.92 -2.32 2.49
CA ALA A 40 0.60 -3.19 3.61
C ALA A 40 0.70 -2.45 4.95
N ASP A 41 -0.30 -2.63 5.82
CA ASP A 41 -0.42 -1.93 7.10
C ASP A 41 0.15 -2.69 8.30
N SER A 42 1.11 -3.56 8.03
CA SER A 42 1.74 -4.41 9.06
C SER A 42 2.36 -3.62 10.21
N THR A 43 2.69 -2.33 9.98
CA THR A 43 3.24 -1.44 11.01
C THR A 43 2.23 -1.06 12.09
N LEU A 44 0.94 -1.19 11.80
CA LEU A 44 -0.14 -0.89 12.75
C LEU A 44 -0.15 -1.85 13.93
N TRP A 45 0.27 -3.09 13.72
CA TRP A 45 0.14 -4.20 14.67
C TRP A 45 1.41 -4.40 15.51
N ASP A 46 1.25 -5.09 16.66
CA ASP A 46 2.35 -5.25 17.66
C ASP A 46 3.20 -6.51 17.44
N ARG A 47 3.10 -7.18 16.29
CA ARG A 47 3.95 -8.36 16.03
C ARG A 47 5.33 -7.96 15.51
N ASN A 48 6.31 -8.81 15.82
CA ASN A 48 7.66 -8.67 15.29
C ASN A 48 7.73 -9.27 13.88
N LEU A 49 7.79 -8.44 12.86
CA LEU A 49 7.79 -8.86 11.46
C LEU A 49 9.06 -9.63 11.04
N SER A 50 10.14 -9.65 11.84
CA SER A 50 11.30 -10.52 11.58
C SER A 50 11.01 -12.00 11.86
N ASN A 51 9.92 -12.32 12.56
CA ASN A 51 9.54 -13.68 12.89
C ASN A 51 8.30 -14.10 12.10
N GLN A 52 8.24 -15.36 11.69
CA GLN A 52 7.04 -15.93 11.09
C GLN A 52 5.92 -16.07 12.14
N HIS A 53 4.73 -15.62 11.77
CA HIS A 53 3.52 -15.73 12.58
C HIS A 53 2.47 -16.60 11.87
N ASN A 54 1.52 -17.16 12.64
CA ASN A 54 0.38 -17.92 12.13
C ASN A 54 -0.91 -17.08 12.06
N TYR A 55 -0.79 -15.77 11.98
CA TYR A 55 -1.86 -14.79 11.82
C TYR A 55 -1.32 -13.53 11.15
N GLY A 56 -2.22 -12.66 10.70
CA GLY A 56 -1.86 -11.56 9.81
C GLY A 56 -1.42 -12.08 8.44
N HIS A 57 -1.10 -11.21 7.53
CA HIS A 57 -0.83 -11.56 6.14
C HIS A 57 0.66 -11.49 5.76
N ILE A 58 1.45 -10.65 6.45
CA ILE A 58 2.86 -10.35 6.11
C ILE A 58 3.77 -10.49 7.33
N ASP A 59 4.93 -11.05 7.11
CA ASP A 59 6.18 -10.91 7.87
C ASP A 59 7.36 -11.20 6.93
N ILE A 60 8.58 -10.90 7.33
CA ILE A 60 9.76 -11.08 6.47
C ILE A 60 9.91 -12.53 5.97
N PRO A 61 9.78 -13.58 6.80
CA PRO A 61 9.83 -14.96 6.31
C PRO A 61 8.75 -15.29 5.26
N ARG A 62 7.52 -14.76 5.41
CA ARG A 62 6.45 -14.97 4.43
C ARG A 62 6.68 -14.17 3.14
N LEU A 63 7.20 -12.94 3.22
CA LEU A 63 7.63 -12.19 2.04
C LEU A 63 8.71 -12.95 1.25
N GLN A 64 9.70 -13.52 1.94
CA GLN A 64 10.74 -14.34 1.33
C GLN A 64 10.15 -15.58 0.64
N LYS A 65 9.24 -16.28 1.32
CA LYS A 65 8.56 -17.48 0.77
C LYS A 65 7.70 -17.12 -0.46
N GLY A 66 7.04 -15.96 -0.46
CA GLY A 66 6.27 -15.44 -1.59
C GLY A 66 7.12 -14.78 -2.68
N ASN A 67 8.47 -14.90 -2.60
CA ASN A 67 9.42 -14.29 -3.53
C ASN A 67 9.28 -12.75 -3.66
N VAL A 68 8.74 -12.07 -2.64
CA VAL A 68 8.60 -10.61 -2.66
C VAL A 68 9.96 -9.95 -2.54
N ALA A 69 10.27 -9.09 -3.49
CA ALA A 69 11.49 -8.29 -3.53
C ALA A 69 11.31 -6.93 -2.84
N LEU A 70 10.23 -6.22 -3.15
CA LEU A 70 9.95 -4.89 -2.59
C LEU A 70 8.57 -4.85 -1.92
N GLN A 71 8.50 -4.25 -0.73
CA GLN A 71 7.26 -4.02 0.00
C GLN A 71 7.17 -2.56 0.45
N MET A 72 6.08 -1.87 0.09
CA MET A 72 5.72 -0.61 0.73
C MET A 72 4.98 -0.91 2.04
N PHE A 73 5.54 -0.46 3.15
CA PHE A 73 4.92 -0.51 4.47
C PHE A 73 4.25 0.83 4.76
N THR A 74 2.96 0.80 4.92
CA THR A 74 2.16 1.98 5.24
C THR A 74 1.97 2.15 6.74
N THR A 75 1.69 3.38 7.14
CA THR A 75 1.46 3.76 8.53
C THR A 75 0.10 4.43 8.63
N VAL A 76 -0.80 3.80 9.35
CA VAL A 76 -2.18 4.28 9.49
C VAL A 76 -2.25 5.44 10.47
N SER A 77 -2.75 6.59 10.00
CA SER A 77 -2.83 7.79 10.81
C SER A 77 -4.11 7.86 11.65
N LYS A 78 -5.28 7.60 11.04
CA LYS A 78 -6.60 7.75 11.67
C LYS A 78 -7.64 6.91 10.93
N VAL A 79 -8.51 6.21 11.68
CA VAL A 79 -9.62 5.39 11.15
C VAL A 79 -10.90 5.68 11.93
N PRO A 80 -12.08 5.89 11.29
CA PRO A 80 -13.33 6.14 11.98
C PRO A 80 -13.82 4.91 12.75
N GLN A 81 -14.37 5.13 13.92
CA GLN A 81 -15.17 4.12 14.58
C GLN A 81 -16.46 3.88 13.77
N GLY A 82 -16.75 2.63 13.43
CA GLY A 82 -17.88 2.29 12.57
C GLY A 82 -17.64 2.57 11.10
N LEU A 83 -16.36 2.43 10.68
CA LEU A 83 -15.88 2.58 9.29
C LEU A 83 -16.84 1.94 8.28
N ASN A 84 -17.11 2.67 7.20
CA ASN A 84 -17.79 2.15 6.02
C ASN A 84 -17.23 2.83 4.74
N TYR A 85 -17.50 2.24 3.59
CA TYR A 85 -16.98 2.76 2.32
C TYR A 85 -17.83 3.90 1.73
N ASP A 86 -19.07 4.10 2.20
CA ASP A 86 -19.96 5.11 1.62
C ASP A 86 -19.71 6.50 2.19
N ARG A 87 -19.71 6.62 3.53
CA ARG A 87 -19.66 7.93 4.18
C ARG A 87 -19.18 7.86 5.63
N ASN A 88 -18.15 8.65 5.95
CA ASN A 88 -17.63 8.80 7.31
C ASN A 88 -17.54 10.28 7.70
N GLU A 89 -18.18 10.64 8.81
CA GLU A 89 -18.13 11.99 9.35
C GLU A 89 -16.76 12.31 9.94
N THR A 90 -16.21 13.48 9.66
CA THR A 90 -14.91 13.92 10.18
C THR A 90 -14.85 14.01 11.71
N SER A 91 -16.02 14.14 12.35
CA SER A 91 -16.20 14.15 13.82
C SER A 91 -16.24 12.73 14.42
N ALA A 92 -16.28 11.67 13.64
CA ALA A 92 -16.28 10.31 14.15
C ALA A 92 -15.03 10.03 15.00
N ASN A 93 -15.22 9.25 16.08
CA ASN A 93 -14.11 8.86 16.95
C ASN A 93 -13.07 8.06 16.17
N ASP A 94 -11.83 8.21 16.58
CA ASP A 94 -10.68 7.53 15.98
C ASP A 94 -10.43 6.17 16.66
N SER A 95 -10.57 5.09 15.90
CA SER A 95 -10.34 3.72 16.39
C SER A 95 -8.87 3.45 16.70
N ILE A 96 -7.94 4.12 16.02
CA ILE A 96 -6.49 3.88 16.20
C ILE A 96 -6.03 4.37 17.58
N THR A 97 -6.67 5.38 18.16
CA THR A 97 -6.35 5.81 19.54
C THR A 97 -6.59 4.67 20.53
N ALA A 98 -7.70 3.95 20.42
CA ALA A 98 -7.99 2.80 21.30
C ALA A 98 -6.97 1.67 21.08
N LEU A 99 -6.63 1.37 19.82
CA LEU A 99 -5.64 0.37 19.47
C LEU A 99 -4.24 0.73 20.03
N ALA A 100 -3.82 2.00 19.91
CA ALA A 100 -2.56 2.48 20.46
C ALA A 100 -2.47 2.30 21.98
N VAL A 101 -3.58 2.53 22.71
CA VAL A 101 -3.67 2.28 24.16
C VAL A 101 -3.54 0.79 24.46
N ILE A 102 -4.27 -0.06 23.73
CA ILE A 102 -4.28 -1.53 23.94
C ILE A 102 -2.87 -2.10 23.68
N GLN A 103 -2.19 -1.62 22.65
CA GLN A 103 -0.85 -2.06 22.28
C GLN A 103 0.27 -1.40 23.12
N GLY A 104 -0.08 -0.51 24.07
CA GLY A 104 0.90 0.15 24.93
C GLY A 104 1.83 1.12 24.20
N TRP A 105 1.36 1.73 23.11
CA TRP A 105 2.15 2.72 22.38
C TRP A 105 2.46 3.94 23.27
N PRO A 106 3.55 4.67 23.00
CA PRO A 106 3.91 5.88 23.76
C PRO A 106 2.73 6.86 23.83
N ILE A 107 2.48 7.46 25.01
CA ILE A 107 1.34 8.37 25.24
C ILE A 107 1.24 9.49 24.20
N LYS A 108 2.39 10.00 23.73
CA LYS A 108 2.42 11.05 22.69
C LYS A 108 1.76 10.63 21.37
N THR A 109 1.64 9.32 21.07
CA THR A 109 0.99 8.81 19.85
C THR A 109 -0.53 8.79 19.95
N TRP A 110 -1.09 8.93 21.15
CA TRP A 110 -2.54 8.79 21.33
C TRP A 110 -3.32 9.96 20.71
N ASN A 111 -2.79 11.17 20.86
CA ASN A 111 -3.45 12.40 20.39
C ASN A 111 -2.61 13.20 19.36
N ASN A 112 -1.41 12.77 19.02
CA ASN A 112 -0.57 13.39 18.01
C ASN A 112 -0.37 12.39 16.85
N LEU A 113 -0.96 12.71 15.71
CA LEU A 113 -0.98 11.80 14.55
C LEU A 113 0.39 11.74 13.85
N THR A 114 1.16 12.82 13.89
CA THR A 114 2.55 12.81 13.39
C THR A 114 3.42 11.85 14.19
N GLU A 115 3.35 11.91 15.52
CA GLU A 115 4.08 10.97 16.40
C GLU A 115 3.62 9.53 16.22
N ARG A 116 2.33 9.33 15.92
CA ARG A 116 1.74 8.02 15.69
C ARG A 116 2.34 7.32 14.47
N VAL A 117 2.40 8.00 13.32
CA VAL A 117 2.97 7.40 12.10
C VAL A 117 4.49 7.23 12.22
N ILE A 118 5.19 8.15 12.89
CA ILE A 118 6.62 8.01 13.19
C ILE A 118 6.88 6.78 14.08
N HIS A 119 6.02 6.53 15.08
CA HIS A 119 6.14 5.34 15.92
C HIS A 119 6.03 4.04 15.10
N GLN A 120 5.09 3.97 14.18
CA GLN A 120 4.91 2.84 13.27
C GLN A 120 6.14 2.68 12.34
N ALA A 121 6.60 3.75 11.72
CA ALA A 121 7.78 3.74 10.85
C ALA A 121 9.05 3.23 11.55
N LYS A 122 9.22 3.52 12.85
CA LYS A 122 10.34 3.03 13.65
C LYS A 122 10.41 1.51 13.77
N LYS A 123 9.31 0.79 13.61
CA LYS A 123 9.31 -0.67 13.57
C LYS A 123 10.11 -1.17 12.35
N ILE A 124 9.86 -0.59 11.18
CA ILE A 124 10.57 -0.95 9.92
C ILE A 124 12.04 -0.53 9.98
N GLN A 125 12.33 0.66 10.49
CA GLN A 125 13.71 1.12 10.69
C GLN A 125 14.48 0.20 11.67
N HIS A 126 13.80 -0.32 12.69
CA HIS A 126 14.40 -1.25 13.64
C HIS A 126 14.76 -2.58 12.98
N ILE A 127 13.86 -3.13 12.15
CA ILE A 127 14.11 -4.35 11.38
C ILE A 127 15.33 -4.15 10.48
N ALA A 128 15.37 -3.06 9.70
CA ALA A 128 16.50 -2.77 8.81
C ALA A 128 17.87 -2.70 9.53
N LYS A 129 17.86 -2.28 10.81
CA LYS A 129 19.09 -2.25 11.64
C LYS A 129 19.45 -3.59 12.25
N LYS A 130 18.46 -4.43 12.57
CA LYS A 130 18.68 -5.66 13.34
C LYS A 130 18.79 -6.89 12.46
N ASP A 131 18.19 -6.85 11.27
CA ASP A 131 18.06 -7.98 10.35
C ASP A 131 18.50 -7.58 8.92
N SER A 132 19.68 -6.93 8.84
CA SER A 132 20.22 -6.38 7.60
C SER A 132 20.54 -7.41 6.50
N ASP A 133 20.63 -8.68 6.88
CA ASP A 133 20.84 -9.77 5.93
C ASP A 133 19.54 -10.18 5.23
N ASN A 134 18.39 -9.95 5.84
CA ASN A 134 17.09 -10.30 5.31
C ASN A 134 16.25 -9.08 4.85
N PHE A 135 16.57 -7.89 5.37
CA PHE A 135 15.78 -6.69 5.08
C PHE A 135 16.64 -5.44 4.91
N MET A 136 16.32 -4.64 3.89
CA MET A 136 16.96 -3.36 3.60
C MET A 136 15.92 -2.25 3.42
N LEU A 137 16.05 -1.14 4.17
CA LEU A 137 15.22 0.05 3.97
C LEU A 137 15.74 0.84 2.75
N ILE A 138 14.82 1.21 1.86
CA ILE A 138 15.09 1.96 0.62
C ILE A 138 14.60 3.38 0.82
N LEU A 139 15.52 4.35 0.73
CA LEU A 139 15.24 5.78 0.91
C LEU A 139 15.55 6.62 -0.32
N SER A 140 16.26 6.05 -1.30
CA SER A 140 16.71 6.77 -2.50
C SER A 140 16.89 5.81 -3.68
N GLN A 141 17.06 6.35 -4.90
CA GLN A 141 17.46 5.59 -6.08
C GLN A 141 18.80 4.86 -5.82
N SER A 142 19.77 5.53 -5.18
CA SER A 142 21.04 4.91 -4.80
C SER A 142 20.85 3.70 -3.87
N ASP A 143 19.89 3.72 -2.94
CA ASP A 143 19.62 2.57 -2.10
C ASP A 143 18.90 1.46 -2.87
N LEU A 144 18.01 1.82 -3.80
CA LEU A 144 17.36 0.86 -4.69
C LEU A 144 18.40 0.13 -5.55
N ASP A 145 19.36 0.84 -6.14
CA ASP A 145 20.46 0.24 -6.92
C ASP A 145 21.31 -0.71 -6.05
N LYS A 146 21.66 -0.31 -4.83
CA LYS A 146 22.38 -1.16 -3.87
C LYS A 146 21.58 -2.41 -3.53
N PHE A 147 20.27 -2.27 -3.30
CA PHE A 147 19.36 -3.38 -3.02
C PHE A 147 19.34 -4.38 -4.18
N ILE A 148 19.11 -3.90 -5.42
CA ILE A 148 19.07 -4.74 -6.62
C ILE A 148 20.40 -5.52 -6.77
N ASN A 149 21.53 -4.85 -6.57
CA ASN A 149 22.85 -5.49 -6.65
C ASN A 149 23.06 -6.53 -5.54
N LYS A 150 22.64 -6.26 -4.30
CA LYS A 150 22.71 -7.23 -3.19
C LYS A 150 21.81 -8.43 -3.44
N ARG A 151 20.58 -8.20 -3.98
CA ARG A 151 19.63 -9.27 -4.24
C ARG A 151 20.13 -10.29 -5.28
N ARG A 152 21.04 -9.90 -6.20
CA ARG A 152 21.68 -10.85 -7.11
C ARG A 152 22.49 -11.95 -6.40
N SER A 153 23.07 -11.65 -5.24
CA SER A 153 23.83 -12.60 -4.42
C SER A 153 23.02 -13.15 -3.23
N ASN A 154 21.96 -12.47 -2.83
CA ASN A 154 21.01 -12.89 -1.79
C ASN A 154 19.57 -12.73 -2.33
N PRO A 155 19.04 -13.71 -3.08
CA PRO A 155 17.73 -13.60 -3.73
C PRO A 155 16.54 -13.47 -2.76
N THR A 156 16.76 -13.77 -1.47
CA THR A 156 15.72 -13.66 -0.43
C THR A 156 15.73 -12.33 0.29
N LEU A 157 16.67 -11.43 0.00
CA LEU A 157 16.69 -10.08 0.58
C LEU A 157 15.42 -9.32 0.20
N VAL A 158 14.73 -8.74 1.18
CA VAL A 158 13.53 -7.93 0.99
C VAL A 158 13.90 -6.46 1.14
N GLY A 159 13.49 -5.63 0.19
CA GLY A 159 13.57 -4.18 0.27
C GLY A 159 12.25 -3.61 0.81
N GLY A 160 12.32 -2.69 1.75
CA GLY A 160 11.15 -2.01 2.30
C GLY A 160 11.18 -0.51 2.05
N LEU A 161 10.02 0.08 1.80
CA LEU A 161 9.79 1.51 1.77
C LEU A 161 8.75 1.87 2.84
N ILE A 162 8.67 3.14 3.24
CA ILE A 162 7.72 3.63 4.25
C ILE A 162 6.83 4.70 3.62
N GLY A 163 5.50 4.51 3.78
CA GLY A 163 4.48 5.48 3.39
C GLY A 163 3.51 5.82 4.51
N THR A 164 2.69 6.86 4.30
CA THR A 164 1.55 7.14 5.17
C THR A 164 0.26 6.67 4.50
N GLU A 165 -0.66 6.14 5.30
CA GLU A 165 -2.05 6.01 4.90
C GLU A 165 -2.87 7.11 5.59
N GLY A 166 -3.16 8.12 4.75
CA GLY A 166 -3.80 9.36 5.14
C GLY A 166 -2.87 10.41 5.76
N SER A 167 -2.75 11.56 5.09
CA SER A 167 -1.98 12.72 5.55
C SER A 167 -2.69 13.53 6.65
N HIS A 168 -3.60 12.91 7.42
CA HIS A 168 -4.05 13.43 8.72
C HIS A 168 -2.85 13.65 9.66
N ALA A 169 -1.77 12.85 9.46
CA ALA A 169 -0.50 12.99 10.16
C ALA A 169 0.15 14.36 10.02
N LEU A 170 -0.21 15.16 9.02
CA LEU A 170 0.29 16.54 8.91
C LEU A 170 -0.32 17.49 9.93
N GLU A 171 -1.49 17.18 10.52
CA GLU A 171 -2.18 17.94 11.55
C GLU A 171 -2.38 19.44 11.17
N GLY A 172 -2.28 19.76 9.85
CA GLY A 172 -2.38 21.11 9.29
C GLY A 172 -1.12 21.96 9.46
N ASN A 173 0.02 21.33 9.61
CA ASN A 173 1.33 21.96 9.62
C ASN A 173 2.20 21.39 8.49
N LEU A 174 2.62 22.23 7.53
CA LEU A 174 3.47 21.84 6.41
C LEU A 174 4.86 21.35 6.84
N ASP A 175 5.40 21.86 7.96
CA ASP A 175 6.71 21.42 8.48
C ASP A 175 6.72 19.92 8.81
N ASN A 176 5.56 19.33 9.08
CA ASN A 176 5.45 17.89 9.30
C ASN A 176 5.77 17.06 8.05
N ILE A 177 5.67 17.62 6.84
CA ILE A 177 6.09 16.93 5.59
C ILE A 177 7.61 16.71 5.63
N GLN A 178 8.38 17.78 5.88
CA GLN A 178 9.83 17.69 6.02
C GLN A 178 10.25 16.75 7.16
N ARG A 179 9.51 16.81 8.28
CA ARG A 179 9.75 15.95 9.42
C ARG A 179 9.55 14.47 9.08
N LEU A 180 8.46 14.13 8.43
CA LEU A 180 8.18 12.74 7.98
C LEU A 180 9.21 12.29 6.94
N TYR A 181 9.57 13.14 5.97
CA TYR A 181 10.64 12.84 5.01
C TYR A 181 11.95 12.48 5.72
N SER A 182 12.33 13.24 6.76
CA SER A 182 13.55 13.00 7.56
C SER A 182 13.47 11.69 8.37
N GLU A 183 12.27 11.22 8.70
CA GLU A 183 12.00 9.94 9.33
C GLU A 183 11.86 8.79 8.31
N GLY A 184 12.22 9.02 7.04
CA GLY A 184 12.31 7.99 6.01
C GLY A 184 11.04 7.73 5.21
N PHE A 185 9.99 8.55 5.36
CA PHE A 185 8.82 8.44 4.50
C PHE A 185 9.15 8.86 3.07
N ARG A 186 8.73 8.05 2.11
CA ARG A 186 8.92 8.31 0.66
C ARG A 186 7.62 8.32 -0.14
N MET A 187 6.51 7.99 0.51
CA MET A 187 5.17 8.06 -0.05
C MET A 187 4.22 8.70 0.96
N MET A 188 3.28 9.51 0.49
CA MET A 188 2.20 10.05 1.30
C MET A 188 0.87 9.92 0.57
N SER A 189 -0.05 9.12 1.13
CA SER A 189 -1.45 9.11 0.75
C SER A 189 -2.14 10.36 1.30
N LEU A 190 -2.94 11.04 0.46
CA LEU A 190 -3.51 12.34 0.83
C LEU A 190 -4.66 12.20 1.83
N GLN A 191 -5.58 11.27 1.60
CA GLN A 191 -6.71 10.96 2.46
C GLN A 191 -6.66 9.51 2.93
N HIS A 192 -7.51 9.20 3.88
CA HIS A 192 -7.97 7.88 4.25
C HIS A 192 -9.52 7.93 4.31
N PHE A 193 -10.18 7.36 5.30
CA PHE A 193 -11.64 7.33 5.38
C PHE A 193 -12.32 8.65 5.75
N PHE A 194 -11.57 9.71 6.04
CA PHE A 194 -12.11 11.02 6.39
C PHE A 194 -11.68 12.10 5.41
N ASP A 195 -12.54 13.10 5.22
CA ASP A 195 -12.07 14.41 4.76
C ASP A 195 -11.04 14.95 5.75
N ASN A 196 -10.01 15.62 5.24
CA ASN A 196 -8.97 16.21 6.07
C ASN A 196 -8.62 17.63 5.61
N LYS A 197 -7.60 18.24 6.20
CA LYS A 197 -7.18 19.59 5.84
C LYS A 197 -6.63 19.71 4.41
N LEU A 198 -6.26 18.61 3.76
CA LEU A 198 -5.78 18.63 2.37
C LEU A 198 -6.94 18.65 1.36
N GLY A 199 -8.04 17.96 1.66
CA GLY A 199 -9.16 17.82 0.73
C GLY A 199 -10.16 16.75 1.14
N GLY A 200 -11.06 16.43 0.22
CA GLY A 200 -12.09 15.41 0.41
C GLY A 200 -11.56 13.98 0.25
N SER A 201 -12.04 13.10 1.11
CA SER A 201 -11.89 11.65 0.95
C SER A 201 -12.94 11.09 0.01
N LEU A 202 -12.64 10.00 -0.67
CA LEU A 202 -13.61 9.19 -1.42
C LEU A 202 -14.74 8.69 -0.51
N HIS A 203 -14.42 8.46 0.79
CA HIS A 203 -15.32 7.95 1.82
C HIS A 203 -15.75 9.03 2.81
N GLY A 204 -15.48 10.31 2.49
CA GLY A 204 -15.82 11.45 3.33
C GLY A 204 -17.24 11.95 3.09
N THR A 205 -17.51 13.15 3.56
CA THR A 205 -18.86 13.75 3.49
C THR A 205 -18.96 14.87 2.47
N THR A 206 -17.84 15.47 2.06
CA THR A 206 -17.84 16.68 1.24
C THR A 206 -17.64 16.44 -0.25
N GLY A 207 -16.88 15.40 -0.61
CA GLY A 207 -16.45 15.16 -1.98
C GLY A 207 -15.65 16.33 -2.60
N GLN A 208 -15.18 17.30 -1.77
CA GLN A 208 -14.46 18.49 -2.23
C GLN A 208 -13.12 18.13 -2.87
N GLY A 209 -12.59 19.04 -3.70
CA GLY A 209 -11.23 18.98 -4.21
C GLY A 209 -10.18 19.41 -3.17
N LEU A 210 -8.98 19.73 -3.63
CA LEU A 210 -7.90 20.21 -2.78
C LEU A 210 -8.23 21.57 -2.15
N THR A 211 -7.97 21.68 -0.86
CA THR A 211 -7.95 22.98 -0.15
C THR A 211 -6.69 23.78 -0.52
N LYS A 212 -6.62 25.05 -0.09
CA LYS A 212 -5.37 25.83 -0.22
C LYS A 212 -4.21 25.15 0.52
N PHE A 213 -4.46 24.62 1.72
CA PHE A 213 -3.45 23.85 2.47
C PHE A 213 -3.03 22.58 1.70
N GLY A 214 -3.98 21.87 1.08
CA GLY A 214 -3.69 20.70 0.24
C GLY A 214 -2.81 21.04 -0.95
N GLN A 215 -3.08 22.16 -1.65
CA GLN A 215 -2.25 22.62 -2.76
C GLN A 215 -0.81 22.94 -2.32
N GLU A 216 -0.62 23.60 -1.18
CA GLU A 216 0.72 23.88 -0.63
C GLU A 216 1.40 22.59 -0.16
N ALA A 217 0.66 21.64 0.43
CA ALA A 217 1.20 20.34 0.81
C ALA A 217 1.71 19.54 -0.41
N ILE A 218 0.95 19.53 -1.51
CA ILE A 218 1.39 18.89 -2.77
C ILE A 218 2.69 19.52 -3.29
N LYS A 219 2.79 20.84 -3.30
CA LYS A 219 4.02 21.53 -3.73
C LYS A 219 5.23 21.14 -2.87
N GLU A 220 5.04 21.03 -1.57
CA GLU A 220 6.11 20.63 -0.65
C GLU A 220 6.48 19.16 -0.81
N MET A 221 5.51 18.26 -1.02
CA MET A 221 5.77 16.85 -1.33
C MET A 221 6.58 16.72 -2.64
N LEU A 222 6.21 17.47 -3.68
CA LEU A 222 6.93 17.50 -4.96
C LEU A 222 8.35 18.02 -4.80
N ARG A 223 8.55 19.08 -4.00
CA ARG A 223 9.89 19.66 -3.70
C ARG A 223 10.81 18.64 -3.03
N LEU A 224 10.25 17.75 -2.22
CA LEU A 224 10.97 16.71 -1.48
C LEU A 224 11.04 15.38 -2.23
N GLU A 225 10.51 15.31 -3.46
CA GLU A 225 10.42 14.07 -4.24
C GLU A 225 9.69 12.96 -3.46
N ILE A 226 8.63 13.32 -2.70
CA ILE A 226 7.74 12.37 -2.04
C ILE A 226 6.70 11.90 -3.06
N ILE A 227 6.53 10.60 -3.19
CA ILE A 227 5.52 9.97 -4.04
C ILE A 227 4.13 10.33 -3.50
N ILE A 228 3.30 10.89 -4.35
CA ILE A 228 1.92 11.24 -4.02
C ILE A 228 1.02 10.04 -4.30
N ASP A 229 0.44 9.49 -3.25
CA ASP A 229 -0.55 8.42 -3.34
C ASP A 229 -1.96 9.03 -3.20
N ILE A 230 -2.81 8.77 -4.19
CA ILE A 230 -4.18 9.27 -4.26
C ILE A 230 -5.22 8.20 -3.89
N SER A 231 -4.81 7.07 -3.32
CA SER A 231 -5.73 6.11 -2.71
C SER A 231 -6.63 6.82 -1.71
N HIS A 232 -7.91 6.46 -1.66
CA HIS A 232 -8.94 7.09 -0.82
C HIS A 232 -9.20 8.58 -1.09
N SER A 233 -8.57 9.20 -2.07
CA SER A 233 -8.86 10.60 -2.43
C SER A 233 -10.20 10.70 -3.18
N SER A 234 -10.97 11.76 -2.90
CA SER A 234 -12.15 12.06 -3.72
C SER A 234 -11.74 12.29 -5.17
N GLU A 235 -12.61 11.97 -6.12
CA GLU A 235 -12.33 12.22 -7.55
C GLU A 235 -11.97 13.67 -7.84
N ASN A 236 -12.55 14.63 -7.10
CA ASN A 236 -12.21 16.04 -7.25
C ASN A 236 -10.79 16.35 -6.76
N VAL A 237 -10.31 15.71 -5.69
CA VAL A 237 -8.89 15.79 -5.27
C VAL A 237 -8.00 15.23 -6.35
N VAL A 238 -8.32 14.05 -6.91
CA VAL A 238 -7.53 13.43 -7.99
C VAL A 238 -7.42 14.37 -9.19
N LYS A 239 -8.56 14.92 -9.66
CA LYS A 239 -8.61 15.88 -10.77
C LYS A 239 -7.79 17.14 -10.50
N ASP A 240 -7.78 17.62 -9.26
CA ASP A 240 -6.98 18.80 -8.88
C ASP A 240 -5.49 18.48 -8.82
N VAL A 241 -5.08 17.30 -8.32
CA VAL A 241 -3.68 16.87 -8.30
C VAL A 241 -3.14 16.70 -9.72
N LEU A 242 -3.91 16.07 -10.63
CA LEU A 242 -3.54 15.92 -12.05
C LEU A 242 -3.29 17.26 -12.75
N LYS A 243 -3.98 18.34 -12.33
CA LYS A 243 -3.74 19.69 -12.84
C LYS A 243 -2.49 20.37 -12.25
N LEU A 244 -2.09 19.99 -11.03
CA LEU A 244 -0.99 20.62 -10.30
C LEU A 244 0.38 20.03 -10.60
N THR A 245 0.45 18.79 -11.07
CA THR A 245 1.72 18.11 -11.32
C THR A 245 1.67 17.28 -12.59
N THR A 246 2.85 17.16 -13.25
CA THR A 246 3.11 16.18 -14.30
C THR A 246 3.88 14.96 -13.78
N GLN A 247 4.19 14.92 -12.48
CA GLN A 247 4.80 13.74 -11.86
C GLN A 247 3.78 12.59 -11.87
N PRO A 248 4.22 11.35 -12.18
CA PRO A 248 3.36 10.19 -12.12
C PRO A 248 2.74 10.01 -10.73
N LEU A 249 1.43 9.78 -10.68
CA LEU A 249 0.71 9.54 -9.43
C LEU A 249 0.67 8.05 -9.11
N LEU A 250 0.54 7.74 -7.83
CA LEU A 250 0.35 6.39 -7.34
C LEU A 250 -1.08 6.22 -6.84
N ILE A 251 -1.70 5.08 -7.13
CA ILE A 251 -2.76 4.50 -6.34
C ILE A 251 -2.19 3.24 -5.71
N SER A 252 -1.86 3.30 -4.42
CA SER A 252 -1.17 2.21 -3.77
C SER A 252 -2.01 0.94 -3.66
N HIS A 253 -3.33 1.07 -3.50
CA HIS A 253 -4.28 -0.03 -3.39
C HIS A 253 -5.69 0.41 -3.80
N THR A 254 -6.36 -0.35 -4.66
CA THR A 254 -7.74 -0.07 -5.16
C THR A 254 -8.25 -1.26 -5.98
N GLY A 255 -9.44 -1.09 -6.58
CA GLY A 255 -9.95 -1.87 -7.71
C GLY A 255 -10.42 -0.96 -8.83
N PHE A 256 -11.05 -1.53 -9.84
CA PHE A 256 -11.66 -0.81 -10.96
C PHE A 256 -13.18 -0.85 -10.83
N ASN A 257 -13.85 0.30 -10.91
CA ASN A 257 -15.29 0.38 -10.76
C ASN A 257 -16.05 -0.45 -11.82
N GLY A 258 -15.57 -0.47 -13.05
CA GLY A 258 -16.16 -1.29 -14.13
C GLY A 258 -16.01 -2.79 -13.93
N HIS A 259 -15.05 -3.26 -13.11
CA HIS A 259 -14.91 -4.64 -12.72
C HIS A 259 -15.73 -4.95 -11.45
N CYS A 260 -15.59 -4.12 -10.45
CA CYS A 260 -16.25 -4.26 -9.15
C CYS A 260 -16.91 -2.94 -8.77
N PRO A 261 -18.22 -2.76 -9.05
CA PRO A 261 -18.95 -1.55 -8.67
C PRO A 261 -19.04 -1.44 -7.15
N SER A 262 -18.19 -0.60 -6.58
CA SER A 262 -18.05 -0.42 -5.14
C SER A 262 -17.73 1.04 -4.84
N PRO A 263 -18.20 1.61 -3.72
CA PRO A 263 -17.80 2.95 -3.28
C PRO A 263 -16.28 3.08 -3.02
N ARG A 264 -15.55 1.96 -2.94
CA ARG A 264 -14.09 1.94 -2.79
C ARG A 264 -13.37 2.29 -4.09
N ASN A 265 -13.99 2.08 -5.24
CA ASN A 265 -13.37 2.18 -6.55
C ASN A 265 -13.83 3.45 -7.27
N ILE A 266 -12.89 4.28 -7.74
CA ILE A 266 -13.19 5.47 -8.53
C ILE A 266 -13.53 5.11 -10.00
N ASP A 267 -14.11 6.06 -10.70
CA ASP A 267 -14.55 5.88 -12.07
C ASP A 267 -13.42 5.47 -13.03
N ASP A 268 -13.70 4.55 -13.94
CA ASP A 268 -12.74 4.01 -14.91
C ASP A 268 -12.19 5.08 -15.87
N SER A 269 -12.94 6.16 -16.14
CA SER A 269 -12.44 7.25 -16.97
C SER A 269 -11.31 7.99 -16.27
N LEU A 270 -11.43 8.19 -14.96
CA LEU A 270 -10.38 8.83 -14.16
C LEU A 270 -9.16 7.91 -14.00
N MET A 271 -9.35 6.59 -13.91
CA MET A 271 -8.24 5.63 -13.96
C MET A 271 -7.44 5.73 -15.24
N LYS A 272 -8.11 5.92 -16.40
CA LYS A 272 -7.43 6.15 -17.69
C LYS A 272 -6.65 7.47 -17.70
N GLU A 273 -7.17 8.53 -17.09
CA GLU A 273 -6.44 9.81 -16.99
C GLU A 273 -5.18 9.68 -16.13
N ILE A 274 -5.27 8.93 -15.01
CA ILE A 274 -4.12 8.63 -14.14
C ILE A 274 -3.07 7.83 -14.89
N ALA A 275 -3.47 6.76 -15.59
CA ALA A 275 -2.57 5.96 -16.43
C ALA A 275 -1.91 6.81 -17.53
N ALA A 276 -2.68 7.62 -18.25
CA ALA A 276 -2.18 8.51 -19.29
C ALA A 276 -1.15 9.53 -18.78
N SER A 277 -1.19 9.90 -17.48
CA SER A 277 -0.17 10.71 -16.82
C SER A 277 1.08 9.93 -16.39
N GLY A 278 1.18 8.64 -16.73
CA GLY A 278 2.27 7.74 -16.32
C GLY A 278 2.09 7.14 -14.92
N GLY A 279 0.89 7.23 -14.35
CA GLY A 279 0.57 6.73 -13.02
C GLY A 279 0.60 5.21 -12.92
N LEU A 280 0.70 4.70 -11.69
CA LEU A 280 0.70 3.27 -11.36
C LEU A 280 -0.46 2.95 -10.41
N ILE A 281 -1.19 1.86 -10.69
CA ILE A 281 -2.42 1.47 -10.01
C ILE A 281 -2.23 0.10 -9.37
N GLY A 282 -2.16 0.05 -8.03
CA GLY A 282 -2.07 -1.16 -7.24
C GLY A 282 -3.43 -1.81 -7.02
N ILE A 283 -3.56 -3.08 -7.36
CA ILE A 283 -4.78 -3.86 -7.19
C ILE A 283 -4.81 -4.51 -5.81
N GLY A 284 -5.88 -4.27 -5.07
CA GLY A 284 -6.11 -4.82 -3.75
C GLY A 284 -6.62 -6.27 -3.77
N TYR A 285 -6.63 -6.93 -2.57
CA TYR A 285 -6.93 -8.35 -2.46
C TYR A 285 -8.15 -8.64 -1.56
N TRP A 286 -9.10 -7.69 -1.48
CA TRP A 286 -10.29 -7.84 -0.65
C TRP A 286 -11.58 -7.53 -1.43
N ASP A 287 -12.68 -7.96 -0.89
CA ASP A 287 -14.01 -7.96 -1.56
C ASP A 287 -14.43 -6.58 -2.08
N ALA A 288 -14.27 -5.52 -1.29
CA ALA A 288 -14.69 -4.19 -1.73
C ALA A 288 -13.84 -3.63 -2.89
N ALA A 289 -12.64 -4.12 -3.14
CA ALA A 289 -11.80 -3.73 -4.27
C ALA A 289 -12.08 -4.56 -5.52
N VAL A 290 -12.20 -5.89 -5.39
CA VAL A 290 -12.19 -6.80 -6.54
C VAL A 290 -13.41 -7.75 -6.60
N CYS A 291 -14.43 -7.53 -5.74
CA CYS A 291 -15.65 -8.36 -5.64
C CYS A 291 -15.36 -9.83 -5.32
N GLY A 292 -14.35 -10.06 -4.52
CA GLY A 292 -13.88 -11.34 -4.02
C GLY A 292 -12.57 -11.18 -3.27
N ASN A 293 -11.96 -12.29 -2.87
CA ASN A 293 -10.72 -12.24 -2.12
C ASN A 293 -9.76 -13.40 -2.44
N THR A 294 -10.10 -14.21 -3.45
CA THR A 294 -9.26 -15.32 -3.87
C THR A 294 -8.19 -14.89 -4.90
N PRO A 295 -7.12 -15.65 -5.10
CA PRO A 295 -6.15 -15.36 -6.16
C PRO A 295 -6.78 -15.18 -7.54
N ARG A 296 -7.86 -15.95 -7.84
CA ARG A 296 -8.62 -15.86 -9.10
C ARG A 296 -9.36 -14.53 -9.23
N ASP A 297 -9.97 -14.04 -8.16
CA ASP A 297 -10.70 -12.75 -8.18
C ASP A 297 -9.72 -11.61 -8.43
N VAL A 298 -8.55 -11.64 -7.75
CA VAL A 298 -7.47 -10.67 -7.97
C VAL A 298 -6.93 -10.74 -9.40
N ALA A 299 -6.69 -11.95 -9.94
CA ALA A 299 -6.24 -12.12 -11.33
C ALA A 299 -7.26 -11.57 -12.34
N SER A 300 -8.56 -11.74 -12.07
CA SER A 300 -9.64 -11.20 -12.90
C SER A 300 -9.66 -9.68 -12.90
N ALA A 301 -9.47 -9.05 -11.74
CA ALA A 301 -9.37 -7.59 -11.60
C ALA A 301 -8.12 -7.04 -12.31
N ILE A 302 -6.97 -7.73 -12.19
CA ILE A 302 -5.74 -7.41 -12.91
C ILE A 302 -5.96 -7.50 -14.43
N GLN A 303 -6.59 -8.58 -14.92
CA GLN A 303 -6.89 -8.73 -16.35
C GLN A 303 -7.80 -7.60 -16.86
N PHE A 304 -8.78 -7.19 -16.07
CA PHE A 304 -9.61 -6.03 -16.40
C PHE A 304 -8.78 -4.75 -16.47
N GLY A 305 -7.92 -4.51 -15.49
CA GLY A 305 -7.02 -3.36 -15.47
C GLY A 305 -6.10 -3.30 -16.68
N ILE A 306 -5.46 -4.42 -17.04
CA ILE A 306 -4.63 -4.53 -18.24
C ILE A 306 -5.40 -4.12 -19.50
N LYS A 307 -6.65 -4.56 -19.63
CA LYS A 307 -7.51 -4.21 -20.78
C LYS A 307 -7.93 -2.74 -20.76
N LEU A 308 -8.08 -2.13 -19.57
CA LEU A 308 -8.58 -0.78 -19.41
C LEU A 308 -7.50 0.29 -19.60
N VAL A 309 -6.32 0.07 -19.00
CA VAL A 309 -5.26 1.08 -18.86
C VAL A 309 -3.90 0.66 -19.42
N GLY A 310 -3.72 -0.60 -19.81
CA GLY A 310 -2.42 -1.16 -20.22
C GLY A 310 -1.69 -1.87 -19.07
N ALA A 311 -0.91 -2.90 -19.39
CA ALA A 311 -0.20 -3.70 -18.40
C ALA A 311 0.86 -2.88 -17.63
N GLU A 312 1.43 -1.87 -18.26
CA GLU A 312 2.45 -0.96 -17.73
C GLU A 312 1.96 -0.04 -16.61
N HIS A 313 0.64 0.04 -16.40
CA HIS A 313 0.02 0.88 -15.37
C HIS A 313 -0.62 0.09 -14.22
N VAL A 314 -0.51 -1.23 -14.22
CA VAL A 314 -1.10 -2.10 -13.20
C VAL A 314 0.00 -2.72 -12.33
N ALA A 315 -0.23 -2.78 -11.03
CA ALA A 315 0.68 -3.37 -10.06
C ALA A 315 -0.09 -4.09 -8.94
N LEU A 316 0.63 -4.71 -8.01
CA LEU A 316 0.08 -5.29 -6.79
C LEU A 316 0.01 -4.22 -5.68
N GLY A 317 -1.08 -4.21 -4.93
CA GLY A 317 -1.32 -3.31 -3.81
C GLY A 317 -2.26 -3.98 -2.82
N SER A 318 -1.77 -5.01 -2.14
CA SER A 318 -2.56 -6.03 -1.47
C SER A 318 -3.54 -5.51 -0.42
N ASP A 319 -3.20 -4.42 0.25
CA ASP A 319 -3.82 -3.97 1.51
C ASP A 319 -3.71 -5.02 2.64
N PHE A 320 -2.68 -5.87 2.55
CA PHE A 320 -2.40 -6.85 3.58
C PHE A 320 -2.18 -6.19 4.94
N ASP A 321 -2.73 -6.82 5.99
CA ASP A 321 -2.74 -6.30 7.35
C ASP A 321 -3.54 -4.99 7.55
N GLY A 322 -4.28 -4.52 6.54
CA GLY A 322 -5.15 -3.35 6.58
C GLY A 322 -6.56 -3.62 7.16
N ALA A 323 -6.68 -4.60 8.05
CA ALA A 323 -7.96 -5.05 8.62
C ALA A 323 -8.92 -5.63 7.56
N VAL A 324 -8.39 -6.30 6.56
CA VAL A 324 -9.12 -6.93 5.47
C VAL A 324 -9.18 -8.45 5.62
N LEU A 325 -10.21 -9.06 5.01
CA LEU A 325 -10.28 -10.51 4.81
C LEU A 325 -9.69 -10.83 3.45
N SER A 326 -8.60 -11.61 3.42
CA SER A 326 -7.99 -12.13 2.20
C SER A 326 -8.18 -13.65 2.08
N GLY A 327 -8.18 -14.18 0.87
CA GLY A 327 -8.22 -15.61 0.61
C GLY A 327 -6.85 -16.30 0.69
N PHE A 328 -5.76 -15.52 0.87
CA PHE A 328 -4.39 -16.02 0.92
C PHE A 328 -3.48 -15.00 1.62
N ASP A 329 -2.31 -15.42 2.06
CA ASP A 329 -1.28 -14.51 2.57
C ASP A 329 -0.12 -14.33 1.56
N THR A 330 0.83 -13.48 1.91
CA THR A 330 1.95 -13.17 1.02
C THR A 330 2.82 -14.40 0.69
N SER A 331 2.82 -15.44 1.53
CA SER A 331 3.58 -16.68 1.26
C SER A 331 2.95 -17.57 0.18
N GLU A 332 1.74 -17.24 -0.23
CA GLU A 332 0.93 -17.97 -1.21
C GLU A 332 0.75 -17.22 -2.54
N LEU A 333 1.50 -16.13 -2.75
CA LEU A 333 1.47 -15.33 -4.00
C LEU A 333 1.72 -16.14 -5.28
N ILE A 334 2.32 -17.31 -5.16
CA ILE A 334 2.46 -18.24 -6.28
C ILE A 334 1.11 -18.67 -6.86
N ALA A 335 0.05 -18.72 -6.04
CA ALA A 335 -1.31 -19.01 -6.50
C ALA A 335 -1.83 -17.87 -7.40
N LEU A 336 -1.51 -16.62 -7.10
CA LEU A 336 -1.85 -15.50 -7.99
C LEU A 336 -1.12 -15.62 -9.33
N THR A 337 0.17 -15.97 -9.33
CA THR A 337 0.91 -16.21 -10.60
C THR A 337 0.25 -17.31 -11.43
N HIS A 338 -0.22 -18.38 -10.80
CA HIS A 338 -0.96 -19.44 -11.46
C HIS A 338 -2.27 -18.92 -12.09
N GLU A 339 -3.08 -18.20 -11.33
CA GLU A 339 -4.36 -17.68 -11.81
C GLU A 339 -4.19 -16.63 -12.93
N LEU A 340 -3.10 -15.86 -12.93
CA LEU A 340 -2.77 -14.95 -14.03
C LEU A 340 -2.47 -15.70 -15.33
N LEU A 341 -1.73 -16.83 -15.27
CA LEU A 341 -1.51 -17.70 -16.42
C LEU A 341 -2.81 -18.36 -16.90
N GLU A 342 -3.64 -18.89 -15.98
CA GLU A 342 -4.95 -19.48 -16.29
C GLU A 342 -5.92 -18.47 -16.92
N ALA A 343 -5.81 -17.18 -16.55
CA ALA A 343 -6.54 -16.08 -17.16
C ALA A 343 -6.04 -15.73 -18.57
N GLY A 344 -4.97 -16.39 -19.05
CA GLY A 344 -4.39 -16.17 -20.38
C GLY A 344 -3.60 -14.87 -20.50
N ILE A 345 -3.12 -14.33 -19.38
CA ILE A 345 -2.22 -13.15 -19.39
C ILE A 345 -0.81 -13.63 -19.79
N GLU A 346 -0.21 -12.95 -20.77
CA GLU A 346 1.11 -13.31 -21.28
C GLU A 346 2.22 -13.07 -20.25
N GLU A 347 3.27 -13.90 -20.24
CA GLU A 347 4.39 -13.79 -19.31
C GLU A 347 4.99 -12.38 -19.22
N PRO A 348 5.21 -11.63 -20.32
CA PRO A 348 5.73 -10.26 -20.22
C PRO A 348 4.80 -9.32 -19.42
N GLN A 349 3.48 -9.46 -19.54
CA GLN A 349 2.51 -8.67 -18.79
C GLN A 349 2.49 -9.09 -17.32
N ILE A 350 2.60 -10.40 -17.03
CA ILE A 350 2.70 -10.89 -15.65
C ILE A 350 3.94 -10.32 -14.98
N ARG A 351 5.10 -10.28 -15.65
CA ARG A 351 6.33 -9.69 -15.10
C ARG A 351 6.14 -8.21 -14.74
N LEU A 352 5.53 -7.43 -15.63
CA LEU A 352 5.23 -6.03 -15.39
C LEU A 352 4.36 -5.86 -14.14
N VAL A 353 3.21 -6.51 -14.10
CA VAL A 353 2.22 -6.36 -13.04
C VAL A 353 2.72 -6.87 -11.70
N MET A 354 3.43 -8.00 -11.68
CA MET A 354 3.90 -8.60 -10.44
C MET A 354 5.00 -7.78 -9.76
N GLY A 355 5.70 -6.88 -10.49
CA GLY A 355 6.65 -6.01 -9.80
C GLY A 355 7.58 -5.18 -10.68
N GLU A 356 7.77 -5.47 -11.98
CA GLU A 356 8.66 -4.66 -12.81
C GLU A 356 8.13 -3.22 -12.95
N ASN A 357 6.80 -3.03 -13.06
CA ASN A 357 6.19 -1.69 -13.07
C ASN A 357 6.48 -0.90 -11.79
N LEU A 358 6.38 -1.55 -10.64
CA LEU A 358 6.70 -0.96 -9.34
C LEU A 358 8.19 -0.57 -9.27
N LEU A 359 9.08 -1.45 -9.71
CA LEU A 359 10.51 -1.16 -9.76
C LEU A 359 10.79 0.06 -10.64
N HIS A 360 10.30 0.08 -11.89
CA HIS A 360 10.45 1.20 -12.82
C HIS A 360 9.83 2.51 -12.29
N PHE A 361 8.72 2.39 -11.55
CA PHE A 361 8.10 3.56 -10.91
C PHE A 361 9.01 4.14 -9.83
N PHE A 362 9.61 3.31 -8.97
CA PHE A 362 10.52 3.78 -7.92
C PHE A 362 11.86 4.29 -8.48
N GLU A 363 12.41 3.68 -9.52
CA GLU A 363 13.63 4.16 -10.21
C GLU A 363 13.51 5.62 -10.69
N ARG A 364 12.30 6.05 -11.07
CA ARG A 364 12.05 7.42 -11.56
C ARG A 364 11.47 8.38 -10.54
N SER A 365 10.88 7.87 -9.43
CA SER A 365 10.13 8.68 -8.48
C SER A 365 10.83 8.88 -7.14
N LEU A 366 11.78 8.03 -6.75
CA LEU A 366 12.55 8.20 -5.53
C LEU A 366 13.60 9.31 -5.68
N PRO A 367 13.95 10.03 -4.59
CA PRO A 367 15.05 10.98 -4.59
C PRO A 367 16.36 10.28 -4.96
N LYS A 368 17.26 11.01 -5.63
CA LYS A 368 18.55 10.45 -6.08
C LYS A 368 19.45 10.03 -4.92
N ASN A 369 19.47 10.81 -3.83
CA ASN A 369 20.28 10.59 -2.62
C ASN A 369 19.49 10.90 -1.36
#